data_2d4ee25ee7fb4de13af12a33a07ba3f1
#
_entry.id   2d4ee25ee7fb4de13af12a33a07ba3f1
#
_cell.length_a   1.000
_cell.length_b   1.000
_cell.length_c   1.000
_cell.angle_alpha   90.00
_cell.angle_beta   90.00
_cell.angle_gamma   90.00
#
_symmetry.space_group_name_H-M   'P 1'
#
loop_
_entity.id
_entity.type
_entity.pdbx_description
1 polymer ?
#
loop_
_entity_poly.entity_id
_entity_poly.type
_entity_poly.pdbx_seq_one_letter_code
_entity_poly.pdbx_strand_id
1 'polypeptide(L)'
;LNNELSHKEIKLREDGTTNLKLEALPKLVWFVQFSKITVAYNGCRPRLSVERLVGTTNYCLGFSKEGKYYMPSSCLLEDIRNLGDHPSQILAVLSKNNNASEQVYSEIRYVAKGVPLNKIKMPNNLNQMINLSNYKEK
;
A
#
# COMPACT_ATOMS: atom_id res chain seq x y z
N LEU A 1 -18.32 -14.40 12.84
CA LEU A 1 -18.60 -15.06 11.55
C LEU A 1 -17.28 -15.56 10.99
N ASN A 2 -16.93 -16.82 11.28
CA ASN A 2 -15.82 -17.52 10.65
C ASN A 2 -16.29 -17.95 9.26
N ASN A 3 -16.09 -17.11 8.26
CA ASN A 3 -16.16 -17.52 6.86
C ASN A 3 -14.80 -18.15 6.49
N GLU A 4 -14.60 -19.40 6.86
CA GLU A 4 -13.54 -20.21 6.29
C GLU A 4 -13.95 -20.59 4.86
N LEU A 5 -13.30 -19.96 3.88
CA LEU A 5 -13.45 -20.33 2.47
C LEU A 5 -12.94 -21.77 2.31
N SER A 6 -13.83 -22.67 1.89
CA SER A 6 -13.46 -24.02 1.54
C SER A 6 -12.55 -24.01 0.31
N HIS A 7 -11.50 -24.83 0.29
CA HIS A 7 -10.60 -25.00 -0.87
C HIS A 7 -11.36 -25.36 -2.18
N LYS A 8 -12.57 -25.88 -2.08
CA LYS A 8 -13.42 -26.23 -3.23
C LYS A 8 -14.07 -25.01 -3.91
N GLU A 9 -14.09 -23.86 -3.23
CA GLU A 9 -14.72 -22.62 -3.73
C GLU A 9 -13.73 -21.72 -4.46
N ILE A 10 -12.43 -22.01 -4.38
CA ILE A 10 -11.40 -21.22 -5.06
C ILE A 10 -11.21 -21.76 -6.48
N LYS A 11 -11.72 -21.02 -7.46
CA LYS A 11 -11.47 -21.31 -8.89
C LYS A 11 -10.21 -20.59 -9.34
N LEU A 12 -9.18 -21.35 -9.67
CA LEU A 12 -7.96 -20.83 -10.25
C LEU A 12 -8.15 -20.61 -11.75
N ARG A 13 -7.58 -19.53 -12.28
CA ARG A 13 -7.54 -19.33 -13.74
C ARG A 13 -6.50 -20.27 -14.36
N GLU A 14 -6.84 -20.86 -15.50
CA GLU A 14 -5.97 -21.79 -16.23
C GLU A 14 -4.72 -21.11 -16.83
N ASP A 15 -4.75 -19.78 -16.97
CA ASP A 15 -3.65 -18.97 -17.50
C ASP A 15 -2.47 -18.80 -16.52
N GLY A 16 -2.50 -19.44 -15.35
CA GLY A 16 -1.46 -19.37 -14.32
C GLY A 16 -1.37 -18.04 -13.56
N THR A 17 -2.11 -17.01 -13.97
CA THR A 17 -2.03 -15.67 -13.34
C THR A 17 -2.50 -15.68 -11.89
N THR A 18 -3.42 -16.56 -11.53
CA THR A 18 -3.91 -16.69 -10.15
C THR A 18 -2.81 -17.21 -9.22
N ASN A 19 -2.04 -18.22 -9.66
CA ASN A 19 -0.94 -18.76 -8.86
C ASN A 19 0.13 -17.71 -8.60
N LEU A 20 0.51 -16.95 -9.62
CA LEU A 20 1.47 -15.84 -9.49
C LEU A 20 0.98 -14.78 -8.49
N LYS A 21 -0.32 -14.46 -8.50
CA LYS A 21 -0.91 -13.50 -7.55
C LYS A 21 -0.93 -14.05 -6.13
N LEU A 22 -1.22 -15.33 -5.94
CA LEU A 22 -1.20 -15.98 -4.63
C LEU A 22 0.21 -16.03 -4.04
N GLU A 23 1.24 -16.24 -4.86
CA GLU A 23 2.64 -16.16 -4.42
C GLU A 23 3.09 -14.75 -4.05
N ALA A 24 2.55 -13.75 -4.75
CA ALA A 24 2.87 -12.35 -4.49
C ALA A 24 2.13 -11.76 -3.29
N LEU A 25 0.92 -12.27 -3.01
CA LEU A 25 0.02 -11.70 -1.99
C LEU A 25 0.66 -11.60 -0.59
N PRO A 26 1.33 -12.61 -0.03
CA PRO A 26 2.00 -12.49 1.26
C PRO A 26 3.06 -11.38 1.26
N LYS A 27 3.81 -11.25 0.17
CA LYS A 27 4.85 -10.21 0.03
C LYS A 27 4.24 -8.81 -0.03
N LEU A 28 3.07 -8.68 -0.64
CA LEU A 28 2.34 -7.42 -0.76
C LEU A 28 1.65 -7.01 0.53
N VAL A 29 1.13 -7.95 1.30
CA VAL A 29 0.57 -7.68 2.64
C VAL A 29 1.65 -7.11 3.57
N TRP A 30 2.89 -7.57 3.40
CA TRP A 30 4.03 -7.12 4.20
C TRP A 30 4.93 -6.12 3.47
N PHE A 31 4.45 -5.47 2.40
CA PHE A 31 5.27 -4.56 1.61
C PHE A 31 5.88 -3.40 2.41
N VAL A 32 5.27 -3.02 3.53
CA VAL A 32 5.79 -2.03 4.49
C VAL A 32 7.11 -2.43 5.15
N GLN A 33 7.54 -3.69 5.01
CA GLN A 33 8.83 -4.16 5.50
C GLN A 33 9.98 -3.94 4.50
N PHE A 34 9.67 -3.52 3.28
CA PHE A 34 10.70 -3.22 2.27
C PHE A 34 11.44 -1.92 2.60
N SER A 35 12.72 -1.88 2.26
CA SER A 35 13.58 -0.72 2.52
C SER A 35 13.23 0.52 1.70
N LYS A 36 12.56 0.32 0.56
CA LYS A 36 12.11 1.39 -0.34
C LYS A 36 10.74 1.06 -0.91
N ILE A 37 9.80 1.95 -0.73
CA ILE A 37 8.47 1.88 -1.30
C ILE A 37 8.26 3.11 -2.15
N THR A 38 7.69 2.91 -3.33
CA THR A 38 7.41 3.96 -4.30
C THR A 38 5.91 4.06 -4.53
N VAL A 39 5.41 5.27 -4.66
CA VAL A 39 4.06 5.57 -5.15
C VAL A 39 4.17 6.21 -6.52
N ALA A 40 3.27 5.88 -7.43
CA ALA A 40 3.18 6.47 -8.75
C ALA A 40 1.72 6.61 -9.19
N TYR A 41 1.49 7.49 -10.17
CA TYR A 41 0.23 7.53 -10.91
C TYR A 41 0.22 6.40 -11.93
N ASN A 42 -0.97 5.93 -12.32
CA ASN A 42 -1.05 4.97 -13.40
C ASN A 42 -0.55 5.60 -14.70
N GLY A 43 0.41 4.95 -15.35
CA GLY A 43 1.07 5.40 -16.58
C GLY A 43 0.34 5.00 -17.85
N CYS A 44 -0.99 5.02 -17.87
CA CYS A 44 -1.79 4.84 -19.09
C CYS A 44 -1.63 3.50 -19.81
N ARG A 45 -1.37 2.40 -19.11
CA ARG A 45 -1.64 1.10 -19.71
C ARG A 45 -3.15 0.86 -19.73
N PRO A 46 -3.81 0.78 -20.92
CA PRO A 46 -5.28 0.78 -21.05
C PRO A 46 -5.99 -0.43 -20.43
N ARG A 47 -5.22 -1.40 -19.89
CA ARG A 47 -5.76 -2.62 -19.26
C ARG A 47 -5.83 -2.56 -17.73
N LEU A 48 -5.27 -1.52 -17.09
CA LEU A 48 -5.29 -1.40 -15.64
C LEU A 48 -6.29 -0.31 -15.23
N SER A 49 -7.41 -0.73 -14.68
CA SER A 49 -8.40 0.17 -14.08
C SER A 49 -7.97 0.60 -12.68
N VAL A 50 -6.79 1.20 -12.58
CA VAL A 50 -6.24 1.69 -11.31
C VAL A 50 -5.77 3.13 -11.49
N GLU A 51 -5.87 3.94 -10.44
CA GLU A 51 -5.46 5.35 -10.49
C GLU A 51 -4.10 5.59 -9.82
N ARG A 52 -3.76 4.77 -8.84
CA ARG A 52 -2.51 4.85 -8.08
C ARG A 52 -1.84 3.50 -8.01
N LEU A 53 -0.52 3.54 -7.97
CA LEU A 53 0.33 2.37 -7.80
C LEU A 53 1.20 2.56 -6.56
N VAL A 54 1.36 1.53 -5.77
CA VAL A 54 2.30 1.49 -4.65
C VAL A 54 3.08 0.19 -4.73
N GLY A 55 4.39 0.27 -4.69
CA GLY A 55 5.19 -0.95 -4.82
C GLY A 55 6.69 -0.73 -4.79
N THR A 56 7.37 -1.71 -5.33
CA THR A 56 8.82 -1.81 -5.44
C THR A 56 9.24 -2.08 -6.88
N THR A 57 10.48 -2.48 -7.09
CA THR A 57 10.96 -2.95 -8.39
C THR A 57 10.42 -4.31 -8.81
N ASN A 58 9.75 -5.04 -7.92
CA ASN A 58 9.33 -6.42 -8.18
C ASN A 58 7.81 -6.63 -8.04
N TYR A 59 7.15 -5.77 -7.26
CA TYR A 59 5.73 -5.94 -6.92
C TYR A 59 5.04 -4.60 -6.87
N CYS A 60 3.82 -4.57 -7.36
CA CYS A 60 2.96 -3.40 -7.33
C CYS A 60 1.55 -3.74 -6.86
N LEU A 61 1.00 -2.90 -6.01
CA LEU A 61 -0.43 -2.82 -5.74
C LEU A 61 -1.04 -1.68 -6.53
N GLY A 62 -2.07 -1.98 -7.30
CA GLY A 62 -2.91 -0.99 -7.94
C GLY A 62 -4.10 -0.63 -7.06
N PHE A 63 -4.40 0.64 -6.97
CA PHE A 63 -5.48 1.21 -6.18
C PHE A 63 -6.47 1.92 -7.06
N SER A 64 -7.75 1.60 -6.87
CA SER A 64 -8.88 2.30 -7.48
C SER A 64 -9.52 3.24 -6.47
N LYS A 65 -10.03 4.37 -6.94
CA LYS A 65 -10.68 5.34 -6.09
C LYS A 65 -12.12 4.94 -5.79
N GLU A 66 -12.47 4.87 -4.53
CA GLU A 66 -13.83 4.66 -4.05
C GLU A 66 -14.24 5.82 -3.14
N GLY A 67 -15.02 6.73 -3.69
CA GLY A 67 -15.38 7.98 -3.00
C GLY A 67 -14.15 8.82 -2.66
N LYS A 68 -13.85 8.99 -1.38
CA LYS A 68 -12.67 9.73 -0.88
C LYS A 68 -11.47 8.85 -0.52
N TYR A 69 -11.58 7.54 -0.67
CA TYR A 69 -10.53 6.58 -0.34
C TYR A 69 -9.96 5.91 -1.59
N TYR A 70 -8.80 5.31 -1.45
CA TYR A 70 -8.19 4.43 -2.43
C TYR A 70 -8.18 3.01 -1.87
N MET A 71 -8.76 2.08 -2.62
CA MET A 71 -8.84 0.66 -2.24
C MET A 71 -7.93 -0.18 -3.13
N PRO A 72 -7.21 -1.17 -2.58
CA PRO A 72 -6.40 -2.07 -3.39
C PRO A 72 -7.31 -2.91 -4.28
N SER A 73 -7.05 -2.89 -5.58
CA SER A 73 -7.85 -3.59 -6.60
C SER A 73 -7.04 -4.53 -7.48
N SER A 74 -5.74 -4.36 -7.56
CA SER A 74 -4.88 -5.17 -8.43
C SER A 74 -3.54 -5.48 -7.78
N CYS A 75 -3.04 -6.68 -8.04
CA CYS A 75 -1.71 -7.13 -7.65
C CYS A 75 -0.92 -7.46 -8.91
N LEU A 76 0.26 -6.87 -9.05
CA LEU A 76 1.09 -6.95 -10.23
C LEU A 76 2.51 -7.38 -9.85
N LEU A 77 3.06 -8.36 -10.57
CA LEU A 77 4.44 -8.80 -10.45
C LEU A 77 5.28 -8.02 -11.46
N GLU A 78 5.44 -6.73 -11.21
CA GLU A 78 6.16 -5.85 -12.12
C GLU A 78 6.83 -4.70 -11.37
N ASP A 79 7.86 -4.13 -11.99
CA ASP A 79 8.51 -2.92 -11.51
C ASP A 79 7.57 -1.72 -11.65
N ILE A 80 7.33 -1.03 -10.55
CA ILE A 80 6.45 0.16 -10.53
C ILE A 80 6.89 1.23 -11.53
N ARG A 81 8.19 1.33 -11.82
CA ARG A 81 8.74 2.31 -12.75
C ARG A 81 8.33 2.05 -14.21
N ASN A 82 8.01 0.78 -14.54
CA ASN A 82 7.51 0.41 -15.86
C ASN A 82 6.01 0.66 -16.02
N LEU A 83 5.29 0.78 -14.91
CA LEU A 83 3.83 0.89 -14.88
C LEU A 83 3.34 2.30 -14.60
N GLY A 84 4.10 3.06 -13.83
CA GLY A 84 3.65 4.32 -13.26
C GLY A 84 4.43 5.53 -13.71
N ASP A 85 3.72 6.65 -13.79
CA ASP A 85 4.29 7.97 -14.04
C ASP A 85 4.57 8.69 -12.71
N HIS A 86 5.53 9.62 -12.75
CA HIS A 86 5.91 10.48 -11.62
C HIS A 86 6.17 9.70 -10.32
N PRO A 87 7.05 8.69 -10.34
CA PRO A 87 7.33 7.88 -9.16
C PRO A 87 7.94 8.73 -8.04
N SER A 88 7.41 8.57 -6.83
CA SER A 88 7.88 9.26 -5.63
C SER A 88 8.10 8.27 -4.50
N GLN A 89 9.17 8.44 -3.73
CA GLN A 89 9.44 7.59 -2.58
C GLN A 89 8.42 7.86 -1.47
N ILE A 90 7.87 6.80 -0.89
CA ILE A 90 7.09 6.89 0.34
C ILE A 90 8.07 7.07 1.50
N LEU A 91 7.91 8.15 2.25
CA LEU A 91 8.77 8.46 3.39
C LEU A 91 8.26 7.82 4.68
N ALA A 92 6.95 7.77 4.88
CA ALA A 92 6.33 7.11 6.01
C ALA A 92 4.96 6.54 5.66
N VAL A 93 4.56 5.49 6.36
CA VAL A 93 3.21 4.93 6.33
C VAL A 93 2.64 4.94 7.74
N LEU A 94 1.52 5.60 7.91
CA LEU A 94 0.82 5.72 9.17
C LEU A 94 -0.45 4.88 9.14
N SER A 95 -0.85 4.35 10.29
CA SER A 95 -2.14 3.68 10.44
C SER A 95 -2.93 4.25 11.61
N LYS A 96 -4.25 4.06 11.54
CA LYS A 96 -5.18 4.40 12.62
C LYS A 96 -6.13 3.23 12.86
N ASN A 97 -6.67 3.17 14.05
CA ASN A 97 -7.73 2.22 14.37
C ASN A 97 -9.08 2.80 13.90
N ASN A 98 -9.74 2.15 12.96
CA ASN A 98 -11.03 2.60 12.44
C ASN A 98 -12.19 2.47 13.46
N ASN A 99 -12.01 1.65 14.49
CA ASN A 99 -13.00 1.44 15.54
C ASN A 99 -12.80 2.38 16.75
N ALA A 100 -11.75 3.21 16.74
CA ALA A 100 -11.53 4.19 17.80
C ALA A 100 -12.48 5.38 17.62
N SER A 101 -12.93 5.96 18.75
CA SER A 101 -13.73 7.20 18.77
C SER A 101 -12.97 8.38 18.14
N GLU A 102 -11.65 8.41 18.33
CA GLU A 102 -10.79 9.41 17.72
C GLU A 102 -10.16 8.86 16.43
N GLN A 103 -10.41 9.57 15.32
CA GLN A 103 -9.89 9.21 14.01
C GLN A 103 -8.47 9.77 13.79
N VAL A 104 -7.53 9.44 14.70
CA VAL A 104 -6.14 9.91 14.67
C VAL A 104 -5.20 8.80 14.20
N TYR A 105 -4.21 9.16 13.40
CA TYR A 105 -3.11 8.26 13.06
C TYR A 105 -2.17 8.15 14.25
N SER A 106 -2.16 7.01 14.90
CA SER A 106 -1.41 6.77 16.15
C SER A 106 -0.24 5.78 16.00
N GLU A 107 -0.16 5.09 14.87
CA GLU A 107 0.86 4.09 14.63
C GLU A 107 1.66 4.37 13.38
N ILE A 108 2.97 4.15 13.46
CA ILE A 108 3.89 4.18 12.32
C ILE A 108 4.15 2.76 11.86
N ARG A 109 3.77 2.46 10.65
CA ARG A 109 3.98 1.14 10.01
C ARG A 109 5.29 1.07 9.25
N TYR A 110 5.74 2.21 8.73
CA TYR A 110 6.96 2.29 7.93
C TYR A 110 7.56 3.69 8.01
N VAL A 111 8.89 3.76 8.05
CA VAL A 111 9.68 4.96 7.79
C VAL A 111 10.81 4.59 6.86
N ALA A 112 11.04 5.39 5.84
CA ALA A 112 12.13 5.16 4.88
C ALA A 112 13.48 5.25 5.57
N LYS A 113 14.39 4.31 5.26
CA LYS A 113 15.72 4.25 5.85
C LYS A 113 16.48 5.57 5.66
N GLY A 114 17.03 6.09 6.73
CA GLY A 114 17.82 7.33 6.72
C GLY A 114 16.98 8.61 6.68
N VAL A 115 15.67 8.53 6.84
CA VAL A 115 14.77 9.68 6.91
C VAL A 115 14.29 9.86 8.35
N PRO A 116 14.74 10.87 9.09
CA PRO A 116 14.23 11.16 10.42
C PRO A 116 12.77 11.65 10.31
N LEU A 117 11.89 11.07 11.14
CA LEU A 117 10.46 11.36 11.10
C LEU A 117 10.16 12.86 11.33
N ASN A 118 10.90 13.50 12.21
CA ASN A 118 10.75 14.91 12.55
C ASN A 118 11.13 15.87 11.41
N LYS A 119 11.81 15.38 10.36
CA LYS A 119 12.15 16.16 9.16
C LYS A 119 11.15 15.96 8.03
N ILE A 120 10.19 15.04 8.17
CA ILE A 120 9.15 14.83 7.18
C ILE A 120 8.15 15.98 7.29
N LYS A 121 8.08 16.83 6.25
CA LYS A 121 7.06 17.87 6.16
C LYS A 121 5.71 17.23 5.89
N MET A 122 4.83 17.28 6.88
CA MET A 122 3.47 16.78 6.73
C MET A 122 2.53 17.91 6.29
N PRO A 123 1.55 17.61 5.43
CA PRO A 123 0.49 18.58 5.10
C PRO A 123 -0.24 19.04 6.37
N ASN A 124 -0.62 20.32 6.43
CA ASN A 124 -1.24 20.92 7.62
C ASN A 124 -2.51 20.18 8.07
N ASN A 125 -3.29 19.68 7.11
CA ASN A 125 -4.50 18.89 7.40
C ASN A 125 -4.19 17.53 8.05
N LEU A 126 -3.00 16.98 7.86
CA LEU A 126 -2.59 15.72 8.50
C LEU A 126 -1.99 15.97 9.89
N ASN A 127 -1.33 17.09 10.13
CA ASN A 127 -0.74 17.39 11.43
C ASN A 127 -1.73 17.33 12.58
N GLN A 128 -2.98 17.76 12.35
CA GLN A 128 -4.06 17.69 13.34
C GLN A 128 -4.61 16.27 13.56
N MET A 129 -4.33 15.37 12.63
CA MET A 129 -4.81 13.98 12.65
C MET A 129 -3.72 12.99 13.09
N ILE A 130 -2.56 13.47 13.51
CA ILE A 130 -1.44 12.62 13.89
C ILE A 130 -1.16 12.80 15.38
N ASN A 131 -1.17 11.69 16.11
CA ASN A 131 -0.75 11.64 17.49
C ASN A 131 0.31 10.53 17.66
N LEU A 132 1.57 10.91 17.65
CA LEU A 132 2.71 10.01 17.77
C LEU A 132 3.39 10.12 19.14
N SER A 133 2.68 10.54 20.18
CA SER A 133 3.23 10.72 21.52
C SER A 133 3.91 9.48 22.11
N ASN A 134 3.53 8.29 21.64
CA ASN A 134 4.08 7.01 22.06
C ASN A 134 5.18 6.45 21.13
N TYR A 135 5.55 7.19 20.08
CA TYR A 135 6.58 6.72 19.16
C TYR A 135 7.97 6.96 19.74
N LYS A 136 8.73 5.88 19.89
CA LYS A 136 10.16 5.91 20.16
C LYS A 136 10.90 5.58 18.86
N GLU A 137 11.72 6.50 18.37
CA GLU A 137 12.65 6.20 17.27
C GLU A 137 13.57 5.03 17.71
N LYS A 138 13.66 4.01 16.83
CA LYS A 138 14.57 2.87 17.01
C LYS A 138 15.92 3.18 16.42
#